data_6f34beb686f4f54fc34be17ab009850a
#
_entry.id   6f34beb686f4f54fc34be17ab009850a
#
_cell.length_a   1.000
_cell.length_b   1.000
_cell.length_c   1.000
_cell.angle_alpha   90.00
_cell.angle_beta   90.00
_cell.angle_gamma   90.00
#
_symmetry.space_group_name_H-M   'P 1'
#
loop_
_entity.id
_entity.type
_entity.pdbx_description
1 polymer ?
#
loop_
_entity_poly.entity_id
_entity_poly.type
_entity_poly.pdbx_seq_one_letter_code
_entity_poly.pdbx_strand_id
1 'polypeptide(L)'
;MTKPALDLFNERLPHKPYFSDDLHFGVRIAGKERAILAKYIQFNQPHAMFWLGFDVDRLGAAIDWSDRNAPAPTLTITNPENGHAHLLYALKTSIRTAPDGKMKPLKYAAAVENALRKKLDADVGYSGLICKNPNHGYWKIAVWQPELYTLDWLADSLDLNAANDKEIVADYGLGRNCTLFDKTRKWAYRAIRQGWPEYEQWLQACYERSSAYNLQFAMPLDESEVFGVARSIAKWTSKNFSESDFIKYVVNTHISSIQSKRGKKSKGGGRKLNVNSESQKKPWIEIGISRSTYYRKKNDGKNNQV
;
A
#
# COMPACT_ATOMS: atom_id res chain seq x y z
N MET A 1 5.85 34.71 -5.39
CA MET A 1 7.00 34.27 -4.56
C MET A 1 6.82 32.77 -4.30
N THR A 2 7.74 31.96 -4.78
CA THR A 2 7.78 30.51 -4.47
C THR A 2 8.08 30.36 -2.98
N LYS A 3 7.21 29.64 -2.24
CA LYS A 3 7.52 29.27 -0.85
C LYS A 3 8.87 28.56 -0.80
N PRO A 4 9.72 28.82 0.18
CA PRO A 4 10.93 28.03 0.35
C PRO A 4 10.58 26.55 0.36
N ALA A 5 11.41 25.71 -0.28
CA ALA A 5 11.13 24.29 -0.45
C ALA A 5 10.88 23.55 0.87
N LEU A 6 11.51 23.99 1.96
CA LEU A 6 11.28 23.46 3.31
C LEU A 6 9.89 23.80 3.87
N ASP A 7 9.40 25.03 3.65
CA ASP A 7 8.06 25.40 4.09
C ASP A 7 7.00 24.55 3.36
N LEU A 8 7.22 24.36 2.06
CA LEU A 8 6.37 23.49 1.24
C LEU A 8 6.41 22.03 1.74
N PHE A 9 7.59 21.52 2.07
CA PHE A 9 7.75 20.19 2.64
C PHE A 9 6.93 20.06 3.93
N ASN A 10 7.10 21.02 4.83
CA ASN A 10 6.42 21.02 6.11
C ASN A 10 4.90 21.16 5.97
N GLU A 11 4.41 21.98 5.06
CA GLU A 11 2.97 22.16 4.81
C GLU A 11 2.32 20.84 4.34
N ARG A 12 3.02 20.08 3.51
CA ARG A 12 2.51 18.84 2.89
C ARG A 12 2.64 17.58 3.73
N LEU A 13 3.32 17.64 4.88
CA LEU A 13 3.42 16.51 5.80
C LEU A 13 2.05 16.02 6.27
N PRO A 14 1.88 14.71 6.56
CA PRO A 14 0.71 14.18 7.24
C PRO A 14 0.51 14.82 8.62
N HIS A 15 -0.71 14.84 9.13
CA HIS A 15 -0.98 15.24 10.54
C HIS A 15 -0.28 14.34 11.57
N LYS A 16 -0.19 13.04 11.26
CA LYS A 16 0.47 12.02 12.08
C LYS A 16 1.39 11.20 11.20
N PRO A 17 2.57 11.72 10.85
CA PRO A 17 3.49 11.00 10.00
C PRO A 17 4.14 9.81 10.74
N TYR A 18 4.53 8.81 9.97
CA TYR A 18 5.55 7.87 10.43
C TYR A 18 6.87 8.60 10.61
N PHE A 19 7.63 8.23 11.64
CA PHE A 19 8.95 8.79 11.91
C PHE A 19 9.85 7.77 12.61
N SER A 20 11.15 7.97 12.50
CA SER A 20 12.15 7.17 13.22
C SER A 20 13.44 7.98 13.41
N ASP A 21 14.12 7.74 14.50
CA ASP A 21 15.50 8.20 14.69
C ASP A 21 16.51 7.15 14.25
N ASP A 22 16.08 5.88 14.26
CA ASP A 22 16.85 4.73 13.79
C ASP A 22 15.89 3.69 13.17
N LEU A 23 16.10 3.40 11.90
CA LEU A 23 15.25 2.50 11.11
C LEU A 23 15.32 1.04 11.56
N HIS A 24 16.42 0.63 12.19
CA HIS A 24 16.54 -0.72 12.77
C HIS A 24 15.51 -0.99 13.85
N PHE A 25 15.10 0.04 14.59
CA PHE A 25 14.03 -0.06 15.60
C PHE A 25 12.62 0.13 15.03
N GLY A 26 12.50 0.23 13.71
CA GLY A 26 11.24 0.43 13.02
C GLY A 26 10.72 1.87 13.09
N VAL A 27 9.47 2.05 12.67
CA VAL A 27 8.83 3.37 12.62
C VAL A 27 7.74 3.51 13.67
N ARG A 28 7.55 4.74 14.14
CA ARG A 28 6.51 5.15 15.10
C ARG A 28 5.59 6.18 14.45
N ILE A 29 4.43 6.40 15.03
CA ILE A 29 3.48 7.43 14.62
C ILE A 29 3.30 8.41 15.76
N ALA A 30 3.40 9.71 15.48
CA ALA A 30 3.05 10.77 16.41
C ALA A 30 2.52 12.01 15.66
N GLY A 31 2.06 13.02 16.41
CA GLY A 31 1.73 14.32 15.85
C GLY A 31 2.93 14.94 15.11
N LYS A 32 2.64 15.77 14.12
CA LYS A 32 3.63 16.40 13.25
C LYS A 32 4.73 17.13 14.03
N GLU A 33 4.37 17.86 15.09
CA GLU A 33 5.31 18.62 15.95
C GLU A 33 6.42 17.75 16.55
N ARG A 34 6.07 16.51 16.95
CA ARG A 34 7.05 15.56 17.47
C ARG A 34 7.83 14.87 16.36
N ALA A 35 7.12 14.44 15.31
CA ALA A 35 7.72 13.66 14.24
C ALA A 35 8.76 14.49 13.44
N ILE A 36 8.57 15.79 13.31
CA ILE A 36 9.47 16.69 12.58
C ILE A 36 10.87 16.80 13.21
N LEU A 37 11.01 16.41 14.45
CA LEU A 37 12.30 16.42 15.17
C LEU A 37 13.13 15.16 14.92
N ALA A 38 12.57 14.12 14.31
CA ALA A 38 13.24 12.84 14.09
C ALA A 38 14.11 12.84 12.83
N LYS A 39 15.09 11.94 12.78
CA LYS A 39 16.01 11.79 11.62
C LYS A 39 15.29 11.40 10.31
N TYR A 40 14.25 10.58 10.41
CA TYR A 40 13.47 10.09 9.26
C TYR A 40 11.99 10.40 9.46
N ILE A 41 11.31 10.79 8.37
CA ILE A 41 9.91 11.20 8.43
C ILE A 41 9.14 10.79 7.16
N GLN A 42 7.86 10.46 7.32
CA GLN A 42 6.95 10.27 6.18
C GLN A 42 6.67 11.61 5.51
N PHE A 43 6.93 11.69 4.21
CA PHE A 43 6.84 12.94 3.45
C PHE A 43 5.58 13.07 2.58
N ASN A 44 4.92 11.96 2.24
CA ASN A 44 3.64 11.97 1.54
C ASN A 44 2.47 11.64 2.47
N GLN A 45 1.33 12.22 2.19
CA GLN A 45 0.10 11.91 2.91
C GLN A 45 -0.43 10.52 2.50
N PRO A 46 -1.20 9.81 3.37
CA PRO A 46 -1.70 8.47 3.08
C PRO A 46 -2.56 8.36 1.82
N HIS A 47 -3.21 9.46 1.44
CA HIS A 47 -4.16 9.50 0.32
C HIS A 47 -3.78 10.49 -0.79
N ALA A 48 -2.60 11.09 -0.68
CA ALA A 48 -2.11 12.05 -1.67
C ALA A 48 -0.58 12.04 -1.75
N MET A 49 -0.06 11.85 -2.94
CA MET A 49 1.36 11.93 -3.26
C MET A 49 1.67 13.32 -3.77
N PHE A 50 2.47 14.07 -3.02
CA PHE A 50 2.93 15.43 -3.34
C PHE A 50 4.37 15.46 -3.81
N TRP A 51 5.12 14.37 -3.54
CA TRP A 51 6.53 14.25 -3.81
C TRP A 51 6.82 12.89 -4.44
N LEU A 52 7.62 12.89 -5.50
CA LEU A 52 8.32 11.70 -5.92
C LEU A 52 9.64 11.65 -5.15
N GLY A 53 9.92 10.54 -4.48
CA GLY A 53 11.09 10.36 -3.64
C GLY A 53 11.93 9.18 -4.08
N PHE A 54 13.26 9.37 -4.11
CA PHE A 54 14.22 8.38 -4.55
C PHE A 54 15.37 8.28 -3.55
N ASP A 55 15.80 7.07 -3.24
CA ASP A 55 17.01 6.81 -2.48
C ASP A 55 18.15 6.45 -3.44
N VAL A 56 19.25 7.13 -3.30
CA VAL A 56 20.45 6.97 -4.14
C VAL A 56 21.63 6.65 -3.25
N ASP A 57 22.00 5.37 -3.23
CA ASP A 57 22.99 4.79 -2.32
C ASP A 57 24.39 4.78 -2.91
N ARG A 58 24.92 5.96 -3.21
CA ARG A 58 26.31 6.12 -3.68
C ARG A 58 26.90 7.47 -3.31
N LEU A 59 28.21 7.52 -3.29
CA LEU A 59 28.94 8.77 -3.09
C LEU A 59 28.57 9.79 -4.19
N GLY A 60 28.34 11.04 -3.82
CA GLY A 60 27.97 12.10 -4.77
C GLY A 60 26.51 12.11 -5.21
N ALA A 61 25.65 11.27 -4.62
CA ALA A 61 24.23 11.15 -4.96
C ALA A 61 23.48 12.48 -5.05
N ALA A 62 23.89 13.50 -4.28
CA ALA A 62 23.24 14.81 -4.26
C ALA A 62 23.35 15.59 -5.59
N ILE A 63 24.36 15.31 -6.42
CA ILE A 63 24.63 16.02 -7.68
C ILE A 63 24.65 15.12 -8.91
N ASP A 64 24.72 13.81 -8.73
CA ASP A 64 24.84 12.80 -9.79
C ASP A 64 23.67 12.80 -10.80
N TRP A 65 22.51 13.32 -10.42
CA TRP A 65 21.37 13.53 -11.31
C TRP A 65 21.74 14.40 -12.53
N SER A 66 22.66 15.36 -12.38
CA SER A 66 23.13 16.22 -13.46
C SER A 66 23.91 15.42 -14.51
N ASP A 67 24.82 14.56 -14.08
CA ASP A 67 25.65 13.73 -14.98
C ASP A 67 24.79 12.70 -15.74
N ARG A 68 23.64 12.35 -15.20
CA ARG A 68 22.65 11.44 -15.80
C ARG A 68 21.63 12.15 -16.69
N ASN A 69 21.78 13.46 -16.89
CA ASN A 69 20.79 14.28 -17.60
C ASN A 69 19.35 14.08 -17.04
N ALA A 70 19.23 13.85 -15.73
CA ALA A 70 17.95 13.78 -15.07
C ALA A 70 17.48 15.18 -14.68
N PRO A 71 16.16 15.43 -14.56
CA PRO A 71 15.64 16.68 -14.01
C PRO A 71 16.27 16.98 -12.64
N ALA A 72 16.52 18.25 -12.34
CA ALA A 72 17.02 18.67 -11.04
C ALA A 72 16.00 18.33 -9.94
N PRO A 73 16.38 17.67 -8.83
CA PRO A 73 15.43 17.47 -7.72
C PRO A 73 15.05 18.81 -7.07
N THR A 74 13.87 18.89 -6.49
CA THR A 74 13.52 20.06 -5.67
C THR A 74 14.43 20.15 -4.45
N LEU A 75 14.62 19.01 -3.78
CA LEU A 75 15.50 18.86 -2.61
C LEU A 75 16.39 17.64 -2.75
N THR A 76 17.63 17.75 -2.32
CA THR A 76 18.49 16.61 -1.96
C THR A 76 18.78 16.65 -0.47
N ILE A 77 18.71 15.49 0.18
CA ILE A 77 18.91 15.30 1.61
C ILE A 77 20.01 14.25 1.77
N THR A 78 21.23 14.70 2.04
CA THR A 78 22.44 13.90 1.96
C THR A 78 22.90 13.45 3.33
N ASN A 79 23.31 12.20 3.43
CA ASN A 79 24.04 11.69 4.59
C ASN A 79 25.50 12.21 4.55
N PRO A 80 25.93 12.97 5.58
CA PRO A 80 27.26 13.55 5.61
C PRO A 80 28.39 12.51 5.73
N GLU A 81 28.08 11.29 6.22
CA GLU A 81 29.08 10.24 6.46
C GLU A 81 29.43 9.45 5.20
N ASN A 82 28.46 9.16 4.34
CA ASN A 82 28.65 8.29 3.18
C ASN A 82 28.28 8.92 1.83
N GLY A 83 27.73 10.14 1.83
CA GLY A 83 27.34 10.85 0.61
C GLY A 83 26.08 10.31 -0.09
N HIS A 84 25.41 9.30 0.47
CA HIS A 84 24.12 8.80 -0.02
C HIS A 84 23.02 9.86 0.19
N ALA A 85 22.07 9.95 -0.72
CA ALA A 85 21.07 11.00 -0.65
C ALA A 85 19.66 10.52 -1.02
N HIS A 86 18.67 11.13 -0.37
CA HIS A 86 17.31 11.13 -0.89
C HIS A 86 17.09 12.34 -1.80
N LEU A 87 16.51 12.09 -2.96
CA LEU A 87 16.15 13.09 -3.95
C LEU A 87 14.62 13.23 -3.97
N LEU A 88 14.11 14.44 -3.74
CA LEU A 88 12.68 14.71 -3.71
C LEU A 88 12.29 15.68 -4.83
N TYR A 89 11.28 15.32 -5.60
CA TYR A 89 10.68 16.13 -6.67
C TYR A 89 9.28 16.56 -6.25
N ALA A 90 9.07 17.85 -6.09
CA ALA A 90 7.79 18.43 -5.67
C ALA A 90 6.81 18.52 -6.84
N LEU A 91 5.64 17.94 -6.70
CA LEU A 91 4.59 17.99 -7.71
C LEU A 91 3.68 19.20 -7.55
N LYS A 92 3.33 19.86 -8.64
CA LYS A 92 2.37 20.98 -8.68
C LYS A 92 0.96 20.51 -8.31
N THR A 93 0.56 19.37 -8.84
CA THR A 93 -0.72 18.71 -8.55
C THR A 93 -0.46 17.41 -7.84
N SER A 94 -1.06 17.23 -6.66
CA SER A 94 -0.96 15.97 -5.93
C SER A 94 -1.68 14.84 -6.66
N ILE A 95 -1.16 13.63 -6.53
CA ILE A 95 -1.77 12.43 -7.09
C ILE A 95 -2.58 11.77 -5.98
N ARG A 96 -3.88 11.56 -6.22
CA ARG A 96 -4.76 10.91 -5.26
C ARG A 96 -4.49 9.41 -5.23
N THR A 97 -3.98 8.93 -4.08
CA THR A 97 -3.62 7.52 -3.83
C THR A 97 -4.67 6.76 -3.02
N ALA A 98 -5.79 7.42 -2.66
CA ALA A 98 -6.89 6.80 -1.94
C ALA A 98 -7.61 5.73 -2.80
N PRO A 99 -8.37 4.79 -2.18
CA PRO A 99 -9.07 3.71 -2.90
C PRO A 99 -10.07 4.20 -3.97
N ASP A 100 -10.55 5.43 -3.87
CA ASP A 100 -11.41 6.10 -4.84
C ASP A 100 -10.63 6.87 -5.92
N GLY A 101 -9.29 6.81 -5.88
CA GLY A 101 -8.39 7.41 -6.87
C GLY A 101 -8.61 6.80 -8.27
N LYS A 102 -8.57 7.66 -9.31
CA LYS A 102 -8.67 7.19 -10.69
C LYS A 102 -7.40 6.45 -11.10
N MET A 103 -7.56 5.27 -11.71
CA MET A 103 -6.45 4.42 -12.12
C MET A 103 -5.54 5.04 -13.19
N LYS A 104 -6.09 5.86 -14.09
CA LYS A 104 -5.30 6.45 -15.20
C LYS A 104 -4.21 7.39 -14.69
N PRO A 105 -4.49 8.39 -13.83
CA PRO A 105 -3.44 9.23 -13.22
C PRO A 105 -2.44 8.43 -12.38
N LEU A 106 -2.88 7.41 -11.64
CA LEU A 106 -2.00 6.57 -10.83
C LEU A 106 -1.01 5.78 -11.68
N LYS A 107 -1.48 5.16 -12.78
CA LYS A 107 -0.61 4.44 -13.72
C LYS A 107 0.39 5.38 -14.40
N TYR A 108 -0.05 6.57 -14.77
CA TYR A 108 0.83 7.56 -15.38
C TYR A 108 1.91 8.04 -14.41
N ALA A 109 1.53 8.37 -13.19
CA ALA A 109 2.49 8.74 -12.14
C ALA A 109 3.49 7.62 -11.87
N ALA A 110 3.04 6.37 -11.78
CA ALA A 110 3.91 5.23 -11.58
C ALA A 110 4.89 5.03 -12.75
N ALA A 111 4.45 5.25 -14.00
CA ALA A 111 5.34 5.20 -15.17
C ALA A 111 6.42 6.28 -15.13
N VAL A 112 6.05 7.52 -14.79
CA VAL A 112 7.00 8.64 -14.65
C VAL A 112 7.99 8.37 -13.52
N GLU A 113 7.49 7.94 -12.36
CA GLU A 113 8.34 7.61 -11.19
C GLU A 113 9.33 6.49 -11.53
N ASN A 114 8.87 5.41 -12.18
CA ASN A 114 9.74 4.30 -12.56
C ASN A 114 10.80 4.72 -13.60
N ALA A 115 10.43 5.49 -14.62
CA ALA A 115 11.37 5.98 -15.60
C ALA A 115 12.43 6.91 -14.98
N LEU A 116 12.00 7.78 -14.04
CA LEU A 116 12.92 8.65 -13.30
C LEU A 116 13.82 7.86 -12.35
N ARG A 117 13.29 6.83 -11.67
CA ARG A 117 14.08 5.91 -10.86
C ARG A 117 15.19 5.23 -11.66
N LYS A 118 14.87 4.70 -12.84
CA LYS A 118 15.86 4.11 -13.75
C LYS A 118 16.91 5.12 -14.20
N LYS A 119 16.47 6.33 -14.56
CA LYS A 119 17.38 7.39 -15.01
C LYS A 119 18.34 7.84 -13.90
N LEU A 120 17.84 7.93 -12.67
CA LEU A 120 18.64 8.24 -11.48
C LEU A 120 19.47 7.04 -10.99
N ASP A 121 19.20 5.83 -11.49
CA ASP A 121 19.76 4.59 -10.96
C ASP A 121 19.60 4.53 -9.43
N ALA A 122 18.38 4.83 -8.99
CA ALA A 122 17.99 4.87 -7.60
C ALA A 122 17.55 3.49 -7.12
N ASP A 123 17.63 3.26 -5.81
CA ASP A 123 17.26 1.98 -5.20
C ASP A 123 15.84 1.55 -5.58
N VAL A 124 15.73 0.39 -6.21
CA VAL A 124 14.45 -0.22 -6.59
C VAL A 124 13.67 -0.75 -5.38
N GLY A 125 14.36 -0.99 -4.26
CA GLY A 125 13.78 -1.44 -3.00
C GLY A 125 13.23 -0.31 -2.13
N TYR A 126 13.56 0.93 -2.45
CA TYR A 126 13.09 2.06 -1.66
C TYR A 126 11.57 2.27 -1.82
N SER A 127 10.88 2.22 -0.69
CA SER A 127 9.41 2.25 -0.66
C SER A 127 8.78 3.63 -0.86
N GLY A 128 9.56 4.71 -0.75
CA GLY A 128 9.00 6.06 -0.75
C GLY A 128 8.09 6.40 0.43
N LEU A 129 8.06 5.58 1.50
CA LEU A 129 7.23 5.84 2.67
C LEU A 129 7.82 6.93 3.55
N ILE A 130 9.10 6.82 3.88
CA ILE A 130 9.82 7.76 4.75
C ILE A 130 11.10 8.21 4.06
N CYS A 131 11.51 9.43 4.31
CA CYS A 131 12.79 9.95 3.82
C CYS A 131 13.66 10.44 4.99
N LYS A 132 14.95 10.68 4.69
CA LYS A 132 15.81 11.51 5.53
C LYS A 132 15.08 12.84 5.74
N ASN A 133 14.90 13.28 6.99
CA ASN A 133 14.08 14.44 7.31
C ASN A 133 14.84 15.76 7.06
N PRO A 134 14.42 16.58 6.10
CA PRO A 134 15.14 17.82 5.80
C PRO A 134 15.13 18.85 6.94
N ASN A 135 14.29 18.68 7.96
CA ASN A 135 14.30 19.56 9.15
C ASN A 135 15.32 19.13 10.20
N HIS A 136 15.88 17.93 10.10
CA HIS A 136 16.81 17.43 11.09
C HIS A 136 18.25 17.84 10.78
N GLY A 137 18.91 18.52 11.73
CA GLY A 137 20.25 19.12 11.55
C GLY A 137 21.40 18.16 11.25
N TYR A 138 21.16 16.84 11.33
CA TYR A 138 22.17 15.83 10.96
C TYR A 138 22.40 15.75 9.44
N TRP A 139 21.35 15.97 8.62
CA TRP A 139 21.43 15.83 7.17
C TRP A 139 21.88 17.13 6.50
N LYS A 140 22.67 17.00 5.42
CA LYS A 140 22.98 18.13 4.53
C LYS A 140 21.88 18.28 3.50
N ILE A 141 21.37 19.51 3.32
CA ILE A 141 20.28 19.80 2.40
C ILE A 141 20.75 20.74 1.31
N ALA A 142 20.31 20.45 0.07
CA ALA A 142 20.41 21.42 -1.02
C ALA A 142 19.08 21.54 -1.75
N VAL A 143 18.71 22.76 -2.12
CA VAL A 143 17.55 23.10 -2.97
C VAL A 143 18.07 23.39 -4.35
N TRP A 144 17.63 22.61 -5.37
CA TRP A 144 18.08 22.74 -6.75
C TRP A 144 17.02 23.40 -7.61
N GLN A 145 15.78 22.94 -7.51
CA GLN A 145 14.66 23.44 -8.29
C GLN A 145 13.53 23.90 -7.37
N PRO A 146 13.33 25.22 -7.21
CA PRO A 146 12.27 25.73 -6.35
C PRO A 146 10.88 25.65 -6.99
N GLU A 147 10.78 25.51 -8.30
CA GLU A 147 9.51 25.40 -9.00
C GLU A 147 8.94 23.98 -8.94
N LEU A 148 7.60 23.89 -8.92
CA LEU A 148 6.88 22.64 -8.83
C LEU A 148 6.76 21.98 -10.18
N TYR A 149 7.01 20.68 -10.24
CA TYR A 149 6.90 19.88 -11.44
C TYR A 149 5.45 19.48 -11.75
N THR A 150 5.09 19.49 -13.02
CA THR A 150 3.99 18.68 -13.53
C THR A 150 4.51 17.31 -13.94
N LEU A 151 3.66 16.28 -13.91
CA LEU A 151 4.06 14.96 -14.39
C LEU A 151 4.45 14.98 -15.87
N ASP A 152 3.75 15.79 -16.68
CA ASP A 152 4.02 15.92 -18.11
C ASP A 152 5.41 16.49 -18.35
N TRP A 153 5.80 17.54 -17.63
CA TRP A 153 7.14 18.11 -17.74
C TRP A 153 8.24 17.11 -17.38
N LEU A 154 8.03 16.30 -16.33
CA LEU A 154 8.97 15.23 -15.99
C LEU A 154 9.00 14.15 -17.07
N ALA A 155 7.84 13.78 -17.62
CA ALA A 155 7.70 12.76 -18.65
C ALA A 155 8.44 13.12 -19.94
N ASP A 156 8.45 14.40 -20.34
CA ASP A 156 9.11 14.87 -21.55
C ASP A 156 10.62 14.58 -21.58
N SER A 157 11.24 14.43 -20.41
CA SER A 157 12.67 14.12 -20.27
C SER A 157 12.98 12.64 -20.06
N LEU A 158 11.96 11.76 -20.08
CA LEU A 158 12.03 10.36 -19.69
C LEU A 158 11.53 9.42 -20.79
N ASP A 159 12.12 8.22 -20.85
CA ASP A 159 11.57 7.14 -21.68
C ASP A 159 10.55 6.32 -20.87
N LEU A 160 9.27 6.62 -21.08
CA LEU A 160 8.18 5.91 -20.39
C LEU A 160 7.95 4.49 -20.94
N ASN A 161 8.42 4.15 -22.15
CA ASN A 161 8.24 2.83 -22.73
C ASN A 161 9.19 1.79 -22.09
N ALA A 162 10.40 2.23 -21.72
CA ALA A 162 11.34 1.41 -20.96
C ALA A 162 10.85 1.04 -19.55
N ALA A 163 9.76 1.67 -19.09
CA ALA A 163 9.16 1.46 -17.77
C ALA A 163 8.12 0.33 -17.73
N ASN A 164 7.75 -0.26 -18.87
CA ASN A 164 6.66 -1.25 -19.00
C ASN A 164 7.07 -2.70 -18.72
N ASP A 165 8.16 -2.96 -17.99
CA ASP A 165 8.46 -4.32 -17.52
C ASP A 165 7.37 -4.76 -16.54
N LYS A 166 6.56 -5.71 -16.97
CA LYS A 166 5.37 -6.23 -16.26
C LYS A 166 5.67 -6.78 -14.86
N GLU A 167 6.91 -7.15 -14.58
CA GLU A 167 7.34 -7.66 -13.27
C GLU A 167 7.43 -6.57 -12.18
N ILE A 168 7.67 -5.31 -12.57
CA ILE A 168 7.84 -4.21 -11.61
C ILE A 168 6.49 -3.63 -11.16
N VAL A 169 5.44 -3.76 -11.97
CA VAL A 169 4.11 -3.15 -11.71
C VAL A 169 3.38 -3.78 -10.50
N ALA A 170 3.68 -5.02 -10.15
CA ALA A 170 3.04 -5.71 -9.02
C ALA A 170 3.54 -5.21 -7.64
N ASP A 171 4.78 -4.68 -7.57
CA ASP A 171 5.41 -4.19 -6.34
C ASP A 171 5.41 -2.64 -6.24
N TYR A 172 4.88 -1.98 -7.26
CA TYR A 172 4.98 -0.54 -7.43
C TYR A 172 3.95 0.21 -6.59
N GLY A 173 4.43 1.12 -5.74
CA GLY A 173 3.61 2.02 -4.93
C GLY A 173 3.63 1.74 -3.42
N LEU A 174 4.01 0.56 -3.02
CA LEU A 174 4.25 0.17 -1.64
C LEU A 174 5.55 -0.62 -1.65
N GLY A 175 6.69 -0.08 -1.30
CA GLY A 175 7.94 -0.81 -1.25
C GLY A 175 7.81 -2.13 -0.46
N ARG A 176 8.78 -3.02 -0.63
CA ARG A 176 8.77 -4.38 -0.03
C ARG A 176 8.36 -4.38 1.43
N ASN A 177 8.86 -3.43 2.22
CA ASN A 177 8.52 -3.30 3.64
C ASN A 177 7.05 -2.93 3.84
N CYS A 178 6.51 -1.99 3.07
CA CYS A 178 5.09 -1.61 3.14
C CYS A 178 4.18 -2.72 2.61
N THR A 179 4.58 -3.41 1.55
CA THR A 179 3.85 -4.56 1.01
C THR A 179 3.82 -5.69 2.03
N LEU A 180 4.96 -5.98 2.67
CA LEU A 180 5.05 -6.96 3.75
C LEU A 180 4.15 -6.59 4.92
N PHE A 181 4.25 -5.34 5.39
CA PHE A 181 3.42 -4.82 6.47
C PHE A 181 1.93 -4.94 6.14
N ASP A 182 1.52 -4.52 4.94
CA ASP A 182 0.09 -4.54 4.54
C ASP A 182 -0.45 -5.97 4.39
N LYS A 183 0.30 -6.88 3.79
CA LYS A 183 -0.06 -8.31 3.69
C LYS A 183 -0.18 -8.95 5.07
N THR A 184 0.82 -8.76 5.92
CA THR A 184 0.85 -9.33 7.27
C THR A 184 -0.24 -8.75 8.16
N ARG A 185 -0.46 -7.43 8.12
CA ARG A 185 -1.52 -6.76 8.88
C ARG A 185 -2.91 -7.27 8.51
N LYS A 186 -3.21 -7.38 7.21
CA LYS A 186 -4.50 -7.90 6.73
C LYS A 186 -4.76 -9.33 7.18
N TRP A 187 -3.72 -10.15 7.19
CA TRP A 187 -3.79 -11.49 7.75
C TRP A 187 -4.00 -11.44 9.27
N ALA A 188 -3.18 -10.68 9.98
CA ALA A 188 -3.19 -10.60 11.45
C ALA A 188 -4.56 -10.19 12.01
N TYR A 189 -5.22 -9.21 11.37
CA TYR A 189 -6.56 -8.75 11.77
C TYR A 189 -7.64 -9.84 11.70
N ARG A 190 -7.44 -10.85 10.88
CA ARG A 190 -8.34 -12.01 10.79
C ARG A 190 -7.91 -13.14 11.72
N ALA A 191 -6.61 -13.40 11.76
CA ALA A 191 -6.05 -14.54 12.46
C ALA A 191 -6.15 -14.43 13.99
N ILE A 192 -5.90 -13.24 14.57
CA ILE A 192 -6.00 -13.03 16.02
C ILE A 192 -7.38 -13.38 16.59
N ARG A 193 -8.44 -13.23 15.78
CA ARG A 193 -9.83 -13.53 16.18
C ARG A 193 -10.16 -15.00 16.25
N GLN A 194 -9.25 -15.87 15.80
CA GLN A 194 -9.51 -17.32 15.75
C GLN A 194 -9.15 -18.02 17.06
N GLY A 195 -8.34 -17.39 17.91
CA GLY A 195 -7.91 -18.07 19.13
C GLY A 195 -7.43 -17.15 20.25
N TRP A 196 -7.35 -15.84 20.01
CA TRP A 196 -6.89 -14.85 21.02
C TRP A 196 -5.61 -15.30 21.76
N PRO A 197 -4.53 -15.61 21.01
CA PRO A 197 -3.33 -16.19 21.61
C PRO A 197 -2.62 -15.21 22.54
N GLU A 198 -1.83 -15.74 23.47
CA GLU A 198 -0.90 -14.95 24.28
C GLU A 198 0.13 -14.22 23.40
N TYR A 199 0.65 -13.09 23.91
CA TYR A 199 1.45 -12.16 23.10
C TYR A 199 2.67 -12.84 22.45
N GLU A 200 3.40 -13.68 23.17
CA GLU A 200 4.60 -14.34 22.65
C GLU A 200 4.27 -15.32 21.50
N GLN A 201 3.21 -16.09 21.68
CA GLN A 201 2.71 -16.99 20.63
C GLN A 201 2.23 -16.21 19.42
N TRP A 202 1.57 -15.07 19.69
CA TRP A 202 1.08 -14.20 18.64
C TRP A 202 2.22 -13.51 17.86
N LEU A 203 3.25 -13.04 18.55
CA LEU A 203 4.45 -12.48 17.94
C LEU A 203 5.13 -13.50 17.04
N GLN A 204 5.29 -14.74 17.52
CA GLN A 204 5.88 -15.82 16.73
C GLN A 204 5.04 -16.09 15.47
N ALA A 205 3.72 -16.19 15.58
CA ALA A 205 2.84 -16.40 14.43
C ALA A 205 2.90 -15.24 13.41
N CYS A 206 2.99 -13.99 13.87
CA CYS A 206 3.18 -12.82 13.02
C CYS A 206 4.53 -12.87 12.29
N TYR A 207 5.59 -13.28 12.99
CA TYR A 207 6.92 -13.38 12.40
C TYR A 207 6.98 -14.47 11.33
N GLU A 208 6.48 -15.66 11.61
CA GLU A 208 6.43 -16.77 10.65
C GLU A 208 5.64 -16.39 9.39
N ARG A 209 4.51 -15.72 9.56
CA ARG A 209 3.71 -15.25 8.43
C ARG A 209 4.41 -14.16 7.63
N SER A 210 5.05 -13.20 8.31
CA SER A 210 5.84 -12.16 7.65
C SER A 210 6.99 -12.76 6.85
N SER A 211 7.71 -13.72 7.43
CA SER A 211 8.80 -14.44 6.77
C SER A 211 8.33 -15.19 5.52
N ALA A 212 7.17 -15.87 5.59
CA ALA A 212 6.58 -16.55 4.45
C ALA A 212 6.20 -15.57 3.31
N TYR A 213 5.71 -14.38 3.65
CA TYR A 213 5.43 -13.34 2.65
C TYR A 213 6.72 -12.72 2.10
N ASN A 214 7.74 -12.55 2.93
CA ASN A 214 9.04 -12.01 2.53
C ASN A 214 9.74 -12.89 1.49
N LEU A 215 9.65 -14.22 1.63
CA LEU A 215 10.20 -15.17 0.67
C LEU A 215 9.54 -15.11 -0.73
N GLN A 216 8.40 -14.43 -0.86
CA GLN A 216 7.73 -14.22 -2.15
C GLN A 216 8.29 -13.03 -2.94
N PHE A 217 9.13 -12.20 -2.33
CA PHE A 217 9.81 -11.11 -3.04
C PHE A 217 11.01 -11.64 -3.83
N ALA A 218 11.25 -11.07 -5.00
CA ALA A 218 12.43 -11.40 -5.81
C ALA A 218 13.75 -11.11 -5.05
N MET A 219 13.73 -10.08 -4.21
CA MET A 219 14.80 -9.73 -3.27
C MET A 219 14.18 -9.62 -1.87
N PRO A 220 14.27 -10.64 -1.02
CA PRO A 220 13.74 -10.59 0.33
C PRO A 220 14.37 -9.48 1.18
N LEU A 221 13.60 -8.97 2.14
CA LEU A 221 14.08 -8.05 3.18
C LEU A 221 14.95 -8.80 4.19
N ASP A 222 15.82 -8.08 4.88
CA ASP A 222 16.62 -8.63 5.98
C ASP A 222 15.72 -9.12 7.13
N GLU A 223 16.20 -10.12 7.85
CA GLU A 223 15.46 -10.75 8.94
C GLU A 223 15.06 -9.75 10.05
N SER A 224 15.93 -8.78 10.35
CA SER A 224 15.68 -7.72 11.32
C SER A 224 14.51 -6.82 10.91
N GLU A 225 14.36 -6.51 9.62
CA GLU A 225 13.25 -5.73 9.09
C GLU A 225 11.95 -6.52 9.14
N VAL A 226 11.99 -7.81 8.77
CA VAL A 226 10.83 -8.72 8.85
C VAL A 226 10.34 -8.85 10.28
N PHE A 227 11.28 -9.04 11.23
CA PHE A 227 10.95 -9.10 12.64
C PHE A 227 10.37 -7.78 13.17
N GLY A 228 10.91 -6.63 12.73
CA GLY A 228 10.39 -5.30 13.06
C GLY A 228 8.94 -5.12 12.62
N VAL A 229 8.61 -5.53 11.39
CA VAL A 229 7.23 -5.54 10.87
C VAL A 229 6.33 -6.43 11.70
N ALA A 230 6.74 -7.67 11.95
CA ALA A 230 5.97 -8.65 12.72
C ALA A 230 5.67 -8.16 14.14
N ARG A 231 6.71 -7.64 14.83
CA ARG A 231 6.60 -7.11 16.20
C ARG A 231 5.68 -5.91 16.28
N SER A 232 5.74 -5.00 15.29
CA SER A 232 4.86 -3.84 15.24
C SER A 232 3.40 -4.25 15.10
N ILE A 233 3.10 -5.19 14.23
CA ILE A 233 1.76 -5.72 14.00
C ILE A 233 1.25 -6.50 15.19
N ALA A 234 2.06 -7.40 15.75
CA ALA A 234 1.70 -8.19 16.91
C ALA A 234 1.36 -7.32 18.11
N LYS A 235 2.22 -6.34 18.41
CA LYS A 235 2.02 -5.40 19.54
C LYS A 235 0.76 -4.57 19.35
N TRP A 236 0.50 -4.08 18.12
CA TRP A 236 -0.67 -3.26 17.86
C TRP A 236 -1.96 -4.09 17.94
N THR A 237 -1.98 -5.28 17.35
CA THR A 237 -3.17 -6.15 17.34
C THR A 237 -3.50 -6.69 18.74
N SER A 238 -2.52 -7.15 19.52
CA SER A 238 -2.75 -7.57 20.90
C SER A 238 -3.31 -6.46 21.78
N LYS A 239 -2.89 -5.20 21.54
CA LYS A 239 -3.37 -4.06 22.34
C LYS A 239 -4.76 -3.60 21.94
N ASN A 240 -5.10 -3.66 20.65
CA ASN A 240 -6.29 -2.99 20.10
C ASN A 240 -7.43 -3.96 19.70
N PHE A 241 -7.17 -5.27 19.76
CA PHE A 241 -8.19 -6.29 19.52
C PHE A 241 -8.43 -7.07 20.82
N SER A 242 -9.70 -7.16 21.23
CA SER A 242 -10.12 -8.01 22.33
C SER A 242 -11.30 -8.88 21.91
N GLU A 243 -11.42 -10.05 22.51
CA GLU A 243 -12.53 -10.97 22.28
C GLU A 243 -13.88 -10.32 22.62
N SER A 244 -13.93 -9.63 23.76
CA SER A 244 -15.14 -8.96 24.23
C SER A 244 -15.62 -7.86 23.27
N ASP A 245 -14.70 -7.06 22.73
CA ASP A 245 -15.08 -6.00 21.78
C ASP A 245 -15.44 -6.56 20.42
N PHE A 246 -14.84 -7.67 20.02
CA PHE A 246 -15.22 -8.37 18.80
C PHE A 246 -16.62 -8.98 18.91
N ILE A 247 -16.97 -9.61 20.03
CA ILE A 247 -18.32 -10.12 20.29
C ILE A 247 -19.34 -8.98 20.25
N LYS A 248 -19.06 -7.86 20.93
CA LYS A 248 -19.93 -6.66 20.88
C LYS A 248 -20.11 -6.16 19.44
N TYR A 249 -19.03 -6.10 18.67
CA TYR A 249 -19.10 -5.70 17.26
C TYR A 249 -19.98 -6.65 16.44
N VAL A 250 -19.81 -7.97 16.60
CA VAL A 250 -20.62 -8.98 15.91
C VAL A 250 -22.09 -8.82 16.26
N VAL A 251 -22.42 -8.75 17.55
CA VAL A 251 -23.80 -8.55 18.01
C VAL A 251 -24.41 -7.30 17.40
N ASN A 252 -23.69 -6.18 17.39
CA ASN A 252 -24.22 -4.90 16.91
C ASN A 252 -24.30 -4.80 15.38
N THR A 253 -23.51 -5.56 14.64
CA THR A 253 -23.42 -5.44 13.17
C THR A 253 -24.08 -6.57 12.39
N HIS A 254 -24.43 -7.69 13.05
CA HIS A 254 -25.03 -8.87 12.44
C HIS A 254 -26.52 -9.05 12.79
N ILE A 255 -27.18 -8.00 13.28
CA ILE A 255 -28.62 -8.01 13.45
C ILE A 255 -29.33 -8.12 12.09
N SER A 256 -30.48 -8.83 12.07
CA SER A 256 -31.21 -9.15 10.84
C SER A 256 -31.61 -7.93 10.01
N SER A 257 -31.89 -6.78 10.64
CA SER A 257 -32.21 -5.52 9.95
C SER A 257 -31.01 -4.97 9.15
N ILE A 258 -29.80 -5.04 9.71
CA ILE A 258 -28.56 -4.59 9.03
C ILE A 258 -28.20 -5.57 7.92
N GLN A 259 -28.32 -6.87 8.14
CA GLN A 259 -28.07 -7.89 7.13
C GLN A 259 -29.04 -7.76 5.95
N SER A 260 -30.31 -7.50 6.20
CA SER A 260 -31.33 -7.24 5.17
C SER A 260 -30.97 -5.99 4.33
N LYS A 261 -30.54 -4.89 4.99
CA LYS A 261 -30.09 -3.67 4.29
C LYS A 261 -28.85 -3.91 3.43
N ARG A 262 -27.89 -4.71 3.91
CA ARG A 262 -26.68 -5.09 3.15
C ARG A 262 -27.03 -5.97 1.96
N GLY A 263 -27.90 -6.96 2.13
CA GLY A 263 -28.41 -7.81 1.04
C GLY A 263 -29.12 -7.01 -0.05
N LYS A 264 -29.94 -6.02 0.31
CA LYS A 264 -30.60 -5.13 -0.66
C LYS A 264 -29.63 -4.22 -1.43
N LYS A 265 -28.49 -3.85 -0.83
CA LYS A 265 -27.45 -3.03 -1.47
C LYS A 265 -26.48 -3.84 -2.33
N SER A 266 -26.42 -5.14 -2.15
CA SER A 266 -25.53 -6.02 -2.93
C SER A 266 -26.03 -6.10 -4.37
N LYS A 267 -25.41 -5.36 -5.25
CA LYS A 267 -25.65 -5.44 -6.70
C LYS A 267 -24.83 -6.61 -7.26
N GLY A 268 -25.48 -7.80 -7.36
CA GLY A 268 -25.06 -8.81 -8.29
C GLY A 268 -23.87 -9.67 -7.86
N GLY A 269 -24.07 -10.54 -6.90
CA GLY A 269 -23.33 -11.80 -6.75
C GLY A 269 -24.11 -13.00 -7.27
N GLY A 270 -25.26 -12.77 -7.93
CA GLY A 270 -26.08 -13.82 -8.49
C GLY A 270 -25.42 -14.45 -9.71
N ARG A 271 -25.43 -15.77 -9.77
CA ARG A 271 -25.09 -16.55 -10.96
C ARG A 271 -25.86 -15.95 -12.15
N LYS A 272 -25.17 -15.66 -13.26
CA LYS A 272 -25.84 -15.18 -14.49
C LYS A 272 -27.04 -16.09 -14.79
N LEU A 273 -28.20 -15.46 -14.99
CA LEU A 273 -29.42 -16.18 -15.37
C LEU A 273 -29.17 -17.05 -16.59
N ASN A 274 -29.17 -18.36 -16.39
CA ASN A 274 -29.14 -19.28 -17.50
C ASN A 274 -30.56 -19.44 -18.04
N VAL A 275 -30.88 -18.72 -19.11
CA VAL A 275 -32.20 -18.71 -19.77
C VAL A 275 -32.64 -20.13 -20.17
N ASN A 276 -31.68 -21.03 -20.40
CA ASN A 276 -31.95 -22.40 -20.78
C ASN A 276 -32.13 -23.36 -19.60
N SER A 277 -31.98 -22.87 -18.35
CA SER A 277 -32.20 -23.72 -17.19
C SER A 277 -33.67 -24.13 -17.02
N GLU A 278 -33.90 -25.37 -16.56
CA GLU A 278 -35.26 -25.86 -16.28
C GLU A 278 -36.03 -24.94 -15.31
N SER A 279 -35.33 -24.27 -14.38
CA SER A 279 -35.94 -23.32 -13.46
C SER A 279 -36.46 -22.08 -14.15
N GLN A 280 -35.95 -21.69 -15.32
CA GLN A 280 -36.45 -20.61 -16.13
C GLN A 280 -37.51 -21.06 -17.13
N LYS A 281 -37.33 -22.21 -17.77
CA LYS A 281 -38.28 -22.80 -18.74
C LYS A 281 -39.54 -23.34 -18.07
N LYS A 282 -39.46 -23.67 -16.77
CA LYS A 282 -40.58 -24.16 -15.96
C LYS A 282 -41.40 -25.31 -16.62
N PRO A 283 -40.73 -26.39 -17.09
CA PRO A 283 -41.39 -27.45 -17.84
C PRO A 283 -42.53 -28.14 -17.07
N TRP A 284 -42.57 -28.05 -15.75
CA TRP A 284 -43.68 -28.56 -14.92
C TRP A 284 -44.99 -27.85 -15.17
N ILE A 285 -44.98 -26.61 -15.68
CA ILE A 285 -46.21 -25.86 -16.00
C ILE A 285 -46.84 -26.43 -17.26
N GLU A 286 -46.04 -26.74 -18.29
CA GLU A 286 -46.51 -27.32 -19.55
C GLU A 286 -47.13 -28.74 -19.34
N ILE A 287 -46.61 -29.49 -18.36
CA ILE A 287 -47.07 -30.82 -18.01
C ILE A 287 -48.23 -30.80 -16.96
N GLY A 288 -48.57 -29.65 -16.45
CA GLY A 288 -49.67 -29.46 -15.49
C GLY A 288 -49.43 -30.08 -14.10
N ILE A 289 -48.15 -30.18 -13.66
CA ILE A 289 -47.79 -30.73 -12.35
C ILE A 289 -47.03 -29.74 -11.50
N SER A 290 -46.94 -30.00 -10.18
CA SER A 290 -46.13 -29.13 -9.30
C SER A 290 -44.61 -29.29 -9.58
N ARG A 291 -43.84 -28.22 -9.30
CA ARG A 291 -42.38 -28.23 -9.42
C ARG A 291 -41.75 -29.38 -8.62
N SER A 292 -42.23 -29.64 -7.42
CA SER A 292 -41.74 -30.73 -6.55
C SER A 292 -42.02 -32.09 -7.14
N THR A 293 -43.18 -32.31 -7.73
CA THR A 293 -43.58 -33.55 -8.40
C THR A 293 -42.75 -33.78 -9.63
N TYR A 294 -42.44 -32.75 -10.42
CA TYR A 294 -41.56 -32.83 -11.57
C TYR A 294 -40.17 -33.33 -11.22
N TYR A 295 -39.49 -32.71 -10.25
CA TYR A 295 -38.17 -33.16 -9.87
C TYR A 295 -38.12 -34.50 -9.17
N ARG A 296 -39.17 -34.89 -8.43
CA ARG A 296 -39.28 -36.21 -7.86
C ARG A 296 -39.35 -37.26 -8.95
N LYS A 297 -40.25 -37.15 -9.92
CA LYS A 297 -40.33 -38.05 -11.05
C LYS A 297 -39.06 -38.14 -11.88
N LYS A 298 -38.38 -37.04 -12.06
CA LYS A 298 -37.10 -36.98 -12.77
C LYS A 298 -35.99 -37.70 -12.03
N ASN A 299 -35.96 -37.66 -10.71
CA ASN A 299 -34.96 -38.38 -9.90
C ASN A 299 -35.29 -39.89 -9.84
N ASP A 300 -36.55 -40.24 -9.72
CA ASP A 300 -37.01 -41.64 -9.74
C ASP A 300 -36.69 -42.31 -11.09
N GLY A 301 -36.82 -41.60 -12.19
CA GLY A 301 -36.44 -42.07 -13.53
C GLY A 301 -34.90 -42.25 -13.77
N LYS A 302 -34.08 -41.53 -12.99
CA LYS A 302 -32.61 -41.71 -13.02
C LYS A 302 -32.14 -42.94 -12.23
N ASN A 303 -32.86 -43.34 -11.21
CA ASN A 303 -32.54 -44.52 -10.39
C ASN A 303 -32.95 -45.85 -11.03
N ASN A 304 -33.74 -45.83 -12.11
CA ASN A 304 -34.16 -47.03 -12.86
C ASN A 304 -33.34 -47.29 -14.13
N GLN A 305 -32.21 -46.59 -14.32
CA GLN A 305 -31.28 -46.78 -15.44
C GLN A 305 -29.85 -47.14 -14.97
N VAL A 306 -29.70 -47.84 -13.84
CA VAL A 306 -28.44 -48.43 -13.39
C VAL A 306 -28.61 -49.95 -13.32
#